data_1e6111006b13296304fe34c5bfd424a1
#
_entry.id   1e6111006b13296304fe34c5bfd424a1
#
_cell.length_a   1.000
_cell.length_b   1.000
_cell.length_c   1.000
_cell.angle_alpha   90.00
_cell.angle_beta   90.00
_cell.angle_gamma   90.00
#
_symmetry.space_group_name_H-M   'P 1'
#
loop_
_entity.id
_entity.type
_entity.pdbx_description
1 polymer ?
#
loop_
_entity_poly.entity_id
_entity_poly.type
_entity_poly.pdbx_seq_one_letter_code
_entity_poly.pdbx_strand_id
1 'polypeptide(L)'
;MSSLHYSESIVVARSPEVLYDMVSDVTRMGEWSPVCRACWWDDGDGPRPGAWFTGRNELPERTWETRSQIVAADRGREFAFVVGGAWVRWGYMFTAVDGGTQVTESWEFLPDGITRFHSRFGDDAEAQIANRAEAAYRGIPVTLTALKKAAEAADGTERGYVGNR
;
A
#
# COMPACT_ATOMS: atom_id res chain seq x y z
N MET A 1 22.17 4.60 10.10
CA MET A 1 21.75 3.70 9.01
C MET A 1 20.22 3.68 8.96
N SER A 2 19.64 4.01 7.82
CA SER A 2 18.20 3.82 7.62
C SER A 2 17.87 2.34 7.68
N SER A 3 16.85 1.96 8.44
CA SER A 3 16.33 0.60 8.41
C SER A 3 15.75 0.32 7.03
N LEU A 4 15.95 -0.91 6.52
CA LEU A 4 15.33 -1.39 5.28
C LEU A 4 13.96 -2.02 5.53
N HIS A 5 13.42 -1.83 6.69
CA HIS A 5 12.07 -2.22 7.11
C HIS A 5 11.45 -1.09 7.93
N TYR A 6 10.19 -0.78 7.64
CA TYR A 6 9.42 0.21 8.38
C TYR A 6 7.96 -0.18 8.45
N SER A 7 7.32 0.08 9.57
CA SER A 7 5.87 -0.09 9.70
C SER A 7 5.29 0.97 10.63
N GLU A 8 4.03 1.29 10.40
CA GLU A 8 3.26 2.19 11.25
C GLU A 8 1.79 1.79 11.25
N SER A 9 1.06 2.16 12.30
CA SER A 9 -0.33 1.79 12.50
C SER A 9 -1.20 3.01 12.75
N ILE A 10 -2.48 2.88 12.39
CA ILE A 10 -3.52 3.86 12.68
C ILE A 10 -4.81 3.11 13.02
N VAL A 11 -5.66 3.68 13.86
CA VAL A 11 -6.99 3.12 14.14
C VAL A 11 -8.03 3.82 13.26
N VAL A 12 -8.82 3.02 12.56
CA VAL A 12 -9.87 3.47 11.65
C VAL A 12 -11.22 2.94 12.12
N ALA A 13 -12.23 3.79 12.18
CA ALA A 13 -13.58 3.45 12.66
C ALA A 13 -14.39 2.70 11.58
N ARG A 14 -13.85 1.61 11.07
CA ARG A 14 -14.48 0.67 10.11
C ARG A 14 -14.05 -0.75 10.43
N SER A 15 -14.80 -1.74 9.95
CA SER A 15 -14.45 -3.16 10.16
C SER A 15 -13.20 -3.57 9.38
N PRO A 16 -12.48 -4.63 9.84
CA PRO A 16 -11.35 -5.18 9.11
C PRO A 16 -11.68 -5.59 7.67
N GLU A 17 -12.86 -6.16 7.45
CA GLU A 17 -13.31 -6.60 6.12
C GLU A 17 -13.53 -5.43 5.17
N VAL A 18 -14.15 -4.35 5.64
CA VAL A 18 -14.37 -3.13 4.85
C VAL A 18 -13.02 -2.51 4.44
N LEU A 19 -12.09 -2.43 5.38
CA LEU A 19 -10.77 -1.86 5.11
C LEU A 19 -9.95 -2.76 4.18
N TYR A 20 -10.02 -4.07 4.35
CA TYR A 20 -9.41 -5.01 3.42
C TYR A 20 -9.98 -4.82 2.01
N ASP A 21 -11.29 -4.77 1.86
CA ASP A 21 -11.95 -4.59 0.56
C ASP A 21 -11.51 -3.28 -0.12
N MET A 22 -11.32 -2.20 0.64
CA MET A 22 -10.79 -0.94 0.12
C MET A 22 -9.33 -1.07 -0.34
N VAL A 23 -8.46 -1.57 0.52
CA VAL A 23 -7.02 -1.64 0.27
C VAL A 23 -6.67 -2.67 -0.82
N SER A 24 -7.38 -3.80 -0.86
CA SER A 24 -7.14 -4.86 -1.84
C SER A 24 -7.68 -4.55 -3.24
N ASP A 25 -8.54 -3.56 -3.37
CA ASP A 25 -8.91 -2.99 -4.66
C ASP A 25 -7.82 -2.02 -5.12
N VAL A 26 -6.83 -2.53 -5.84
CA VAL A 26 -5.68 -1.73 -6.29
C VAL A 26 -6.08 -0.57 -7.19
N THR A 27 -7.24 -0.65 -7.86
CA THR A 27 -7.74 0.43 -8.72
C THR A 27 -8.04 1.71 -7.93
N ARG A 28 -8.19 1.60 -6.61
CA ARG A 28 -8.43 2.72 -5.70
C ARG A 28 -7.16 3.27 -5.05
N MET A 29 -6.00 2.68 -5.31
CA MET A 29 -4.75 3.05 -4.64
C MET A 29 -4.41 4.54 -4.78
N GLY A 30 -4.78 5.17 -5.88
CA GLY A 30 -4.58 6.61 -6.10
C GLY A 30 -5.33 7.51 -5.10
N GLU A 31 -6.34 6.98 -4.39
CA GLU A 31 -7.10 7.76 -3.41
C GLU A 31 -6.31 8.03 -2.12
N TRP A 32 -5.35 7.17 -1.77
CA TRP A 32 -4.56 7.32 -0.55
C TRP A 32 -3.05 7.30 -0.73
N SER A 33 -2.53 6.80 -1.84
CA SER A 33 -1.09 6.86 -2.11
C SER A 33 -0.64 8.26 -2.51
N PRO A 34 0.45 8.79 -1.93
CA PRO A 34 1.00 10.07 -2.37
C PRO A 34 1.72 10.02 -3.71
N VAL A 35 1.99 8.82 -4.24
CA VAL A 35 2.84 8.59 -5.43
C VAL A 35 2.09 7.87 -6.54
N CYS A 36 1.34 6.82 -6.21
CA CYS A 36 0.56 6.05 -7.19
C CYS A 36 -0.66 6.84 -7.65
N ARG A 37 -0.80 7.07 -8.95
CA ARG A 37 -1.94 7.79 -9.56
C ARG A 37 -3.01 6.87 -10.11
N ALA A 38 -2.60 5.73 -10.66
CA ALA A 38 -3.51 4.75 -11.23
C ALA A 38 -2.93 3.36 -11.10
N CYS A 39 -3.78 2.39 -10.83
CA CYS A 39 -3.41 0.97 -10.81
C CYS A 39 -4.46 0.16 -11.55
N TRP A 40 -4.03 -0.95 -12.14
CA TRP A 40 -4.92 -1.89 -12.83
C TRP A 40 -4.39 -3.31 -12.71
N TRP A 41 -5.31 -4.27 -12.67
CA TRP A 41 -4.97 -5.70 -12.72
C TRP A 41 -4.49 -6.05 -14.12
N ASP A 42 -3.37 -6.77 -14.23
CA ASP A 42 -2.82 -7.14 -15.54
C ASP A 42 -3.76 -8.09 -16.30
N ASP A 43 -4.39 -9.04 -15.58
CA ASP A 43 -5.32 -10.02 -16.15
C ASP A 43 -6.78 -9.84 -15.70
N GLY A 44 -7.10 -8.73 -15.03
CA GLY A 44 -8.45 -8.40 -14.60
C GLY A 44 -9.01 -9.21 -13.44
N ASP A 45 -8.18 -9.95 -12.72
CA ASP A 45 -8.60 -11.00 -11.80
C ASP A 45 -8.81 -10.62 -10.33
N GLY A 46 -8.46 -9.42 -9.94
CA GLY A 46 -8.62 -8.99 -8.56
C GLY A 46 -7.68 -9.63 -7.55
N PRO A 47 -7.91 -9.41 -6.23
CA PRO A 47 -6.94 -9.74 -5.20
C PRO A 47 -6.88 -11.25 -4.90
N ARG A 48 -5.82 -11.91 -5.36
CA ARG A 48 -5.48 -13.29 -4.98
C ARG A 48 -3.96 -13.47 -5.02
N PRO A 49 -3.38 -14.39 -4.20
CA PRO A 49 -1.95 -14.70 -4.30
C PRO A 49 -1.57 -15.11 -5.72
N GLY A 50 -0.47 -14.57 -6.23
CA GLY A 50 0.02 -14.82 -7.58
C GLY A 50 -0.49 -13.85 -8.65
N ALA A 51 -1.57 -13.10 -8.40
CA ALA A 51 -2.07 -12.09 -9.34
C ALA A 51 -1.06 -10.93 -9.47
N TRP A 52 -1.00 -10.32 -10.65
CA TRP A 52 -0.15 -9.18 -10.92
C TRP A 52 -0.98 -7.93 -11.20
N PHE A 53 -0.48 -6.81 -10.75
CA PHE A 53 -1.03 -5.50 -11.11
C PHE A 53 0.07 -4.52 -11.48
N THR A 54 -0.30 -3.51 -12.27
CA THR A 54 0.60 -2.41 -12.66
C THR A 54 0.13 -1.12 -12.01
N GLY A 55 1.08 -0.35 -11.50
CA GLY A 55 0.83 0.97 -10.94
C GLY A 55 1.60 2.03 -11.73
N ARG A 56 0.92 3.12 -12.08
CA ARG A 56 1.54 4.32 -12.60
C ARG A 56 1.82 5.27 -11.45
N ASN A 57 3.09 5.59 -11.26
CA ASN A 57 3.57 6.46 -10.20
C ASN A 57 3.99 7.80 -10.79
N GLU A 58 3.75 8.86 -10.05
CA GLU A 58 4.03 10.22 -10.50
C GLU A 58 4.59 11.09 -9.36
N LEU A 59 5.72 11.70 -9.64
CA LEU A 59 6.30 12.80 -8.87
C LEU A 59 6.47 14.00 -9.81
N PRO A 60 6.67 15.23 -9.28
CA PRO A 60 6.82 16.41 -10.14
C PRO A 60 7.87 16.27 -11.23
N GLU A 61 8.97 15.54 -10.97
CA GLU A 61 10.10 15.40 -11.87
C GLU A 61 10.05 14.14 -12.75
N ARG A 62 9.14 13.18 -12.48
CA ARG A 62 9.10 11.92 -13.25
C ARG A 62 7.80 11.15 -13.10
N THR A 63 7.52 10.33 -14.11
CA THR A 63 6.45 9.33 -14.12
C THR A 63 7.07 7.97 -14.47
N TRP A 64 6.66 6.91 -13.75
CA TRP A 64 7.14 5.55 -14.02
C TRP A 64 6.08 4.52 -13.66
N GLU A 65 6.21 3.32 -14.19
CA GLU A 65 5.33 2.20 -13.87
C GLU A 65 6.07 1.13 -13.07
N THR A 66 5.35 0.48 -12.17
CA THR A 66 5.81 -0.69 -11.43
C THR A 66 4.81 -1.83 -11.60
N ARG A 67 5.32 -3.07 -11.75
CA ARG A 67 4.52 -4.28 -11.68
C ARG A 67 4.75 -4.95 -10.34
N SER A 68 3.67 -5.40 -9.72
CA SER A 68 3.71 -6.02 -8.40
C SER A 68 2.88 -7.29 -8.38
N GLN A 69 3.35 -8.27 -7.62
CA GLN A 69 2.66 -9.54 -7.42
C GLN A 69 2.05 -9.62 -6.04
N ILE A 70 0.79 -10.03 -5.96
CA ILE A 70 0.11 -10.28 -4.69
C ILE A 70 0.73 -11.52 -4.04
N VAL A 71 1.13 -11.38 -2.78
CA VAL A 71 1.71 -12.48 -1.98
C VAL A 71 0.85 -12.86 -0.78
N ALA A 72 -0.07 -12.00 -0.35
CA ALA A 72 -1.04 -12.29 0.70
C ALA A 72 -2.36 -11.60 0.37
N ALA A 73 -3.45 -12.35 0.46
CA ALA A 73 -4.82 -11.88 0.24
C ALA A 73 -5.77 -12.67 1.13
N ASP A 74 -5.76 -12.32 2.43
CA ASP A 74 -6.60 -12.95 3.46
C ASP A 74 -7.59 -11.91 3.97
N ARG A 75 -8.84 -12.02 3.54
CA ARG A 75 -9.87 -11.01 3.77
C ARG A 75 -10.06 -10.71 5.26
N GLY A 76 -9.93 -9.44 5.61
CA GLY A 76 -10.06 -8.95 6.97
C GLY A 76 -8.80 -9.14 7.84
N ARG A 77 -7.72 -9.69 7.29
CA ARG A 77 -6.48 -9.94 8.04
C ARG A 77 -5.24 -9.36 7.39
N GLU A 78 -4.96 -9.68 6.13
CA GLU A 78 -3.72 -9.28 5.48
C GLU A 78 -3.90 -9.09 3.97
N PHE A 79 -3.29 -8.04 3.46
CA PHE A 79 -3.08 -7.81 2.04
C PHE A 79 -1.64 -7.37 1.82
N ALA A 80 -0.90 -8.06 0.94
CA ALA A 80 0.49 -7.72 0.68
C ALA A 80 0.87 -8.02 -0.77
N PHE A 81 1.81 -7.22 -1.27
CA PHE A 81 2.36 -7.40 -2.60
C PHE A 81 3.86 -7.12 -2.63
N VAL A 82 4.52 -7.66 -3.64
CA VAL A 82 5.97 -7.48 -3.83
C VAL A 82 6.21 -6.87 -5.21
N VAL A 83 6.84 -5.71 -5.21
CA VAL A 83 7.24 -5.02 -6.44
C VAL A 83 8.27 -5.87 -7.19
N GLY A 84 8.05 -6.08 -8.49
CA GLY A 84 8.88 -6.94 -9.31
C GLY A 84 8.85 -8.42 -8.92
N GLY A 85 7.99 -8.81 -7.99
CA GLY A 85 7.90 -10.16 -7.47
C GLY A 85 8.97 -10.53 -6.43
N ALA A 86 10.02 -9.72 -6.26
CA ALA A 86 11.15 -10.08 -5.40
C ALA A 86 11.91 -8.90 -4.77
N TRP A 87 11.47 -7.64 -5.00
CA TRP A 87 12.34 -6.50 -4.69
C TRP A 87 11.95 -5.70 -3.45
N VAL A 88 10.68 -5.33 -3.34
CA VAL A 88 10.16 -4.52 -2.24
C VAL A 88 8.79 -5.07 -1.85
N ARG A 89 8.63 -5.38 -0.57
CA ARG A 89 7.34 -5.85 -0.03
C ARG A 89 6.60 -4.70 0.63
N TRP A 90 5.35 -4.51 0.21
CA TRP A 90 4.36 -3.67 0.86
C TRP A 90 3.30 -4.55 1.48
N GLY A 91 2.94 -4.30 2.72
CA GLY A 91 1.95 -5.10 3.43
C GLY A 91 0.98 -4.26 4.25
N TYR A 92 -0.23 -4.78 4.40
CA TYR A 92 -1.27 -4.24 5.27
C TYR A 92 -1.78 -5.36 6.17
N MET A 93 -1.80 -5.11 7.47
CA MET A 93 -2.42 -5.99 8.47
C MET A 93 -3.63 -5.28 9.07
N PHE A 94 -4.71 -6.03 9.27
CA PHE A 94 -5.97 -5.52 9.81
C PHE A 94 -6.29 -6.28 11.09
N THR A 95 -6.39 -5.57 12.22
CA THR A 95 -6.67 -6.17 13.53
C THR A 95 -7.85 -5.45 14.15
N ALA A 96 -8.91 -6.19 14.49
CA ALA A 96 -10.06 -5.63 15.17
C ALA A 96 -9.64 -5.11 16.57
N VAL A 97 -10.05 -3.89 16.86
CA VAL A 97 -9.84 -3.23 18.16
C VAL A 97 -11.12 -2.54 18.61
N ASP A 98 -11.14 -2.04 19.83
CA ASP A 98 -12.27 -1.23 20.30
C ASP A 98 -12.40 0.03 19.42
N GLY A 99 -13.60 0.23 18.87
CA GLY A 99 -13.90 1.37 18.02
C GLY A 99 -13.54 1.21 16.54
N GLY A 100 -13.05 0.04 16.10
CA GLY A 100 -12.79 -0.20 14.69
C GLY A 100 -11.68 -1.20 14.41
N THR A 101 -10.71 -0.78 13.61
CA THR A 101 -9.60 -1.62 13.16
C THR A 101 -8.28 -0.88 13.31
N GLN A 102 -7.29 -1.56 13.85
CA GLN A 102 -5.89 -1.12 13.72
C GLN A 102 -5.38 -1.59 12.36
N VAL A 103 -5.01 -0.64 11.51
CA VAL A 103 -4.39 -0.88 10.21
C VAL A 103 -2.89 -0.63 10.36
N THR A 104 -2.09 -1.64 10.04
CA THR A 104 -0.63 -1.53 10.03
C THR A 104 -0.16 -1.63 8.59
N GLU A 105 0.50 -0.60 8.08
CA GLU A 105 1.19 -0.62 6.79
C GLU A 105 2.67 -0.87 7.02
N SER A 106 3.25 -1.77 6.23
CA SER A 106 4.66 -2.13 6.31
C SER A 106 5.35 -2.04 4.95
N TRP A 107 6.63 -1.74 4.99
CA TRP A 107 7.54 -1.70 3.85
C TRP A 107 8.82 -2.42 4.20
N GLU A 108 9.33 -3.22 3.26
CA GLU A 108 10.60 -3.92 3.41
C GLU A 108 11.34 -3.98 2.08
N PHE A 109 12.60 -3.57 2.09
CA PHE A 109 13.50 -3.73 0.96
C PHE A 109 14.11 -5.13 1.02
N LEU A 110 13.76 -5.98 0.06
CA LEU A 110 14.15 -7.40 0.06
C LEU A 110 15.58 -7.58 -0.47
N PRO A 111 16.26 -8.69 -0.10
CA PRO A 111 17.65 -8.95 -0.56
C PRO A 111 17.83 -8.87 -2.07
N ASP A 112 16.91 -9.44 -2.85
CA ASP A 112 16.99 -9.41 -4.32
C ASP A 112 16.83 -7.97 -4.86
N GLY A 113 16.05 -7.15 -4.19
CA GLY A 113 15.92 -5.73 -4.52
C GLY A 113 17.20 -4.96 -4.27
N ILE A 114 17.88 -5.25 -3.17
CA ILE A 114 19.17 -4.65 -2.84
C ILE A 114 20.20 -5.03 -3.90
N THR A 115 20.31 -6.31 -4.23
CA THR A 115 21.19 -6.81 -5.28
C THR A 115 20.92 -6.14 -6.62
N ARG A 116 19.64 -6.01 -7.00
CA ARG A 116 19.23 -5.33 -8.22
C ARG A 116 19.68 -3.86 -8.24
N PHE A 117 19.54 -3.15 -7.12
CA PHE A 117 19.94 -1.75 -7.02
C PHE A 117 21.46 -1.59 -7.18
N HIS A 118 22.26 -2.48 -6.58
CA HIS A 118 23.70 -2.48 -6.77
C HIS A 118 24.09 -2.74 -8.22
N SER A 119 23.42 -3.66 -8.90
CA SER A 119 23.66 -3.94 -10.32
C SER A 119 23.27 -2.76 -11.22
N ARG A 120 22.16 -2.08 -10.90
CA ARG A 120 21.61 -0.99 -11.72
C ARG A 120 22.32 0.35 -11.50
N PHE A 121 22.63 0.68 -10.25
CA PHE A 121 23.11 2.00 -9.85
C PHE A 121 24.59 2.04 -9.47
N GLY A 122 25.26 0.88 -9.34
CA GLY A 122 26.69 0.83 -9.00
C GLY A 122 27.00 1.59 -7.71
N ASP A 123 27.92 2.54 -7.81
CA ASP A 123 28.35 3.35 -6.65
C ASP A 123 27.25 4.24 -6.06
N ASP A 124 26.19 4.51 -6.81
CA ASP A 124 25.04 5.30 -6.35
C ASP A 124 23.97 4.44 -5.67
N ALA A 125 24.13 3.12 -5.62
CA ALA A 125 23.11 2.20 -5.13
C ALA A 125 22.69 2.48 -3.69
N GLU A 126 23.63 2.72 -2.78
CA GLU A 126 23.32 3.00 -1.38
C GLU A 126 22.50 4.27 -1.22
N ALA A 127 22.79 5.31 -1.99
CA ALA A 127 22.02 6.55 -1.99
C ALA A 127 20.61 6.33 -2.52
N GLN A 128 20.46 5.51 -3.56
CA GLN A 128 19.14 5.15 -4.13
C GLN A 128 18.31 4.32 -3.14
N ILE A 129 18.93 3.36 -2.45
CA ILE A 129 18.27 2.55 -1.41
C ILE A 129 17.81 3.44 -0.25
N ALA A 130 18.69 4.32 0.23
CA ALA A 130 18.35 5.28 1.30
C ALA A 130 17.21 6.21 0.88
N ASN A 131 17.17 6.64 -0.36
CA ASN A 131 16.09 7.46 -0.91
C ASN A 131 14.75 6.72 -0.88
N ARG A 132 14.72 5.44 -1.23
CA ARG A 132 13.50 4.61 -1.16
C ARG A 132 13.04 4.39 0.29
N ALA A 133 13.97 4.18 1.22
CA ALA A 133 13.66 4.06 2.65
C ALA A 133 13.03 5.34 3.20
N GLU A 134 13.62 6.49 2.87
CA GLU A 134 13.10 7.80 3.27
C GLU A 134 11.71 8.06 2.69
N ALA A 135 11.48 7.68 1.43
CA ALA A 135 10.17 7.81 0.79
C ALA A 135 9.11 6.96 1.50
N ALA A 136 9.43 5.74 1.92
CA ALA A 136 8.53 4.90 2.70
C ALA A 136 8.24 5.50 4.08
N TYR A 137 9.25 6.02 4.75
CA TYR A 137 9.14 6.68 6.05
C TYR A 137 8.15 7.84 6.02
N ARG A 138 8.22 8.66 4.97
CA ARG A 138 7.34 9.82 4.79
C ARG A 138 5.98 9.43 4.23
N GLY A 139 5.93 8.46 3.35
CA GLY A 139 4.73 8.07 2.63
C GLY A 139 3.74 7.26 3.45
N ILE A 140 4.19 6.36 4.32
CA ILE A 140 3.31 5.49 5.11
C ILE A 140 2.35 6.30 5.99
N PRO A 141 2.79 7.28 6.80
CA PRO A 141 1.86 8.09 7.58
C PRO A 141 0.83 8.85 6.73
N VAL A 142 1.26 9.36 5.58
CA VAL A 142 0.38 10.07 4.63
C VAL A 142 -0.67 9.12 4.07
N THR A 143 -0.27 7.93 3.65
CA THR A 143 -1.17 6.90 3.12
C THR A 143 -2.20 6.47 4.17
N LEU A 144 -1.77 6.17 5.39
CA LEU A 144 -2.65 5.75 6.48
C LEU A 144 -3.67 6.84 6.85
N THR A 145 -3.24 8.09 6.91
CA THR A 145 -4.13 9.23 7.19
C THR A 145 -5.18 9.41 6.09
N ALA A 146 -4.78 9.31 4.83
CA ALA A 146 -5.68 9.41 3.69
C ALA A 146 -6.67 8.24 3.63
N LEU A 147 -6.21 7.01 3.90
CA LEU A 147 -7.05 5.82 3.98
C LEU A 147 -8.12 5.97 5.08
N LYS A 148 -7.71 6.41 6.27
CA LYS A 148 -8.63 6.68 7.39
C LYS A 148 -9.70 7.68 6.99
N LYS A 149 -9.30 8.79 6.40
CA LYS A 149 -10.23 9.84 5.96
C LYS A 149 -11.23 9.31 4.93
N ALA A 150 -10.77 8.58 3.93
CA ALA A 150 -11.62 8.00 2.90
C ALA A 150 -12.60 6.96 3.48
N ALA A 151 -12.13 6.08 4.35
CA ALA A 151 -12.94 5.03 4.97
C ALA A 151 -14.01 5.60 5.90
N GLU A 152 -13.68 6.57 6.73
CA GLU A 152 -14.61 7.16 7.68
C GLU A 152 -15.62 8.11 7.01
N ALA A 153 -15.25 8.78 5.92
CA ALA A 153 -16.17 9.60 5.12
C ALA A 153 -17.25 8.74 4.44
N ALA A 154 -16.89 7.55 3.93
CA ALA A 154 -17.83 6.61 3.32
C ALA A 154 -18.87 6.13 4.34
N ASP A 155 -18.48 5.83 5.59
CA ASP A 155 -19.40 5.48 6.68
C ASP A 155 -20.39 6.60 7.00
N GLY A 156 -19.93 7.85 7.03
CA GLY A 156 -20.78 9.04 7.23
C GLY A 156 -21.83 9.22 6.13
N THR A 157 -21.51 8.87 4.90
CA THR A 157 -22.44 8.92 3.77
C THR A 157 -23.54 7.86 3.90
N GLU A 158 -23.21 6.65 4.35
CA GLU A 158 -24.18 5.59 4.59
C GLU A 158 -25.17 5.93 5.71
N ARG A 159 -24.73 6.60 6.78
CA ARG A 159 -25.59 7.05 7.89
C ARG A 159 -26.58 8.14 7.49
N GLY A 160 -26.23 8.97 6.52
CA GLY A 160 -27.09 10.06 6.03
C GLY A 160 -28.30 9.58 5.22
N TYR A 161 -28.34 8.33 4.80
CA TYR A 161 -29.43 7.78 3.96
C TYR A 161 -30.56 7.08 4.76
N VAL A 162 -30.45 6.94 6.07
CA VAL A 162 -31.45 6.30 6.93
C VAL A 162 -32.37 7.33 7.63
N GLY A 163 -32.82 8.34 6.91
CA GLY A 163 -33.67 9.34 7.53
C GLY A 163 -34.58 10.09 6.58
N ASN A 164 -35.49 9.39 5.89
CA ASN A 164 -36.82 9.93 5.52
C ASN A 164 -37.66 8.85 4.86
N ARG A 165 -38.45 8.18 5.64
CA ARG A 165 -39.75 7.62 5.22
C ARG A 165 -40.76 7.92 6.29
#